data_5b7a8665ace5def3e915b55921736204
#
_entry.id   5b7a8665ace5def3e915b55921736204
#
_cell.length_a   1.000
_cell.length_b   1.000
_cell.length_c   1.000
_cell.angle_alpha   90.00
_cell.angle_beta   90.00
_cell.angle_gamma   90.00
#
_symmetry.space_group_name_H-M   'P 1'
#
loop_
_entity.id
_entity.type
_entity.pdbx_description
1 polymer ?
#
loop_
_entity_poly.entity_id
_entity_poly.type
_entity_poly.pdbx_seq_one_letter_code
_entity_poly.pdbx_strand_id
1 'polypeptide(L)'
;MKMRFYICKHCGKVSAVAVNSELPPFCCGEVMSELTANTTDAATEKHIPVYETAGNIIKVTVGETEHPMLPEHHIMWIALETRDGCQIKALRPNDKPHAEFALCDGDEPTAVYAYCNLHGLWKAEVAKAEPSETSENGNYTVCKCNNVSYFDILDEIHKHGSIDGLMNAFADVKDATKCTTGCGGCYDKVMKIISDEING
;
A
#
# COMPACT_ATOMS: atom_id res chain seq x y z
N MET A 1 9.83 0.41 4.90
CA MET A 1 10.21 0.13 6.33
C MET A 1 9.23 -0.91 6.83
N LYS A 2 9.65 -1.96 7.57
CA LYS A 2 8.72 -2.97 8.11
C LYS A 2 8.27 -2.55 9.50
N MET A 3 6.95 -2.42 9.74
CA MET A 3 6.40 -2.13 11.07
C MET A 3 6.67 -3.28 12.04
N ARG A 4 7.06 -2.93 13.25
CA ARG A 4 7.21 -3.87 14.37
C ARG A 4 6.37 -3.37 15.54
N PHE A 5 5.66 -4.29 16.16
CA PHE A 5 4.81 -4.01 17.30
C PHE A 5 5.27 -4.83 18.51
N TYR A 6 5.22 -4.21 19.67
CA TYR A 6 5.63 -4.82 20.93
C TYR A 6 4.55 -4.67 21.98
N ILE A 7 4.40 -5.67 22.84
CA ILE A 7 3.45 -5.64 23.95
C ILE A 7 4.18 -5.75 25.30
N CYS A 8 3.77 -4.94 26.24
CA CYS A 8 4.12 -5.12 27.64
C CYS A 8 3.16 -6.15 28.28
N LYS A 9 3.66 -7.29 28.70
CA LYS A 9 2.85 -8.34 29.32
C LYS A 9 2.28 -7.96 30.69
N HIS A 10 2.87 -6.93 31.34
CA HIS A 10 2.42 -6.48 32.66
C HIS A 10 1.23 -5.51 32.55
N CYS A 11 1.27 -4.50 31.67
CA CYS A 11 0.24 -3.48 31.59
C CYS A 11 -0.58 -3.47 30.29
N GLY A 12 -0.30 -4.39 29.36
CA GLY A 12 -1.01 -4.49 28.07
C GLY A 12 -0.67 -3.40 27.05
N LYS A 13 0.25 -2.46 27.36
CA LYS A 13 0.64 -1.42 26.40
C LYS A 13 1.20 -2.03 25.12
N VAL A 14 0.66 -1.63 23.98
CA VAL A 14 1.23 -1.93 22.65
C VAL A 14 1.99 -0.70 22.14
N SER A 15 3.19 -0.92 21.61
CA SER A 15 4.04 0.12 21.02
C SER A 15 4.39 -0.26 19.59
N ALA A 16 4.19 0.67 18.65
CA ALA A 16 4.72 0.58 17.30
C ALA A 16 6.10 1.25 17.27
N VAL A 17 7.05 0.65 16.55
CA VAL A 17 8.41 1.14 16.44
C VAL A 17 8.57 1.84 15.10
N ALA A 18 8.84 3.15 15.15
CA ALA A 18 9.04 3.98 13.97
C ALA A 18 10.43 3.80 13.34
N VAL A 19 11.45 3.53 14.17
CA VAL A 19 12.81 3.25 13.73
C VAL A 19 13.26 1.94 14.34
N ASN A 20 13.53 0.95 13.50
CA ASN A 20 14.00 -0.35 13.99
C ASN A 20 15.40 -0.21 14.62
N SER A 21 15.52 -0.68 15.84
CA SER A 21 16.80 -0.88 16.53
C SER A 21 16.93 -2.35 16.95
N GLU A 22 18.13 -2.78 17.28
CA GLU A 22 18.38 -4.14 17.78
C GLU A 22 17.81 -4.35 19.17
N LEU A 23 17.57 -3.25 19.91
CA LEU A 23 17.07 -3.32 21.29
C LEU A 23 15.54 -3.13 21.29
N PRO A 24 14.78 -4.09 21.85
CA PRO A 24 13.34 -3.95 22.02
C PRO A 24 12.98 -2.85 23.04
N PRO A 25 11.76 -2.26 22.95
CA PRO A 25 11.29 -1.29 23.94
C PRO A 25 11.22 -1.87 25.34
N PHE A 26 11.27 -1.00 26.35
CA PHE A 26 11.22 -1.35 27.76
C PHE A 26 10.00 -0.72 28.43
N CYS A 27 9.25 -1.48 29.23
CA CYS A 27 8.05 -1.01 29.92
C CYS A 27 7.84 -1.78 31.22
N CYS A 28 7.35 -1.10 32.27
CA CYS A 28 7.07 -1.70 33.58
C CYS A 28 8.23 -2.51 34.19
N GLY A 29 9.47 -2.09 33.95
CA GLY A 29 10.64 -2.79 34.47
C GLY A 29 11.14 -3.97 33.68
N GLU A 30 10.52 -4.28 32.51
CA GLU A 30 10.85 -5.43 31.69
C GLU A 30 10.91 -5.08 30.18
N VAL A 31 11.62 -5.91 29.43
CA VAL A 31 11.68 -5.85 27.98
C VAL A 31 10.32 -6.24 27.40
N MET A 32 9.78 -5.44 26.49
CA MET A 32 8.52 -5.75 25.81
C MET A 32 8.71 -6.92 24.84
N SER A 33 7.68 -7.75 24.72
CA SER A 33 7.64 -8.86 23.76
C SER A 33 7.21 -8.39 22.38
N GLU A 34 7.90 -8.81 21.32
CA GLU A 34 7.45 -8.55 19.95
C GLU A 34 6.18 -9.33 19.65
N LEU A 35 5.23 -8.66 18.99
CA LEU A 35 4.00 -9.27 18.49
C LEU A 35 4.26 -9.88 17.11
N THR A 36 4.00 -11.16 16.97
CA THR A 36 4.02 -11.85 15.68
C THR A 36 2.59 -11.99 15.16
N ALA A 37 2.34 -11.45 13.98
CA ALA A 37 1.02 -11.49 13.38
C ALA A 37 0.60 -12.90 12.98
N ASN A 38 -0.72 -13.18 12.98
CA ASN A 38 -1.33 -14.42 12.51
C ASN A 38 -0.85 -15.69 13.26
N THR A 39 -0.47 -15.56 14.53
CA THR A 39 0.03 -16.69 15.34
C THR A 39 -0.96 -17.18 16.39
N THR A 40 -2.04 -16.45 16.61
CA THR A 40 -3.06 -16.82 17.58
C THR A 40 -4.02 -17.84 16.96
N ASP A 41 -4.36 -18.89 17.71
CA ASP A 41 -5.38 -19.88 17.32
C ASP A 41 -6.78 -19.27 17.50
N ALA A 42 -7.25 -18.61 16.45
CA ALA A 42 -8.58 -18.01 16.38
C ALA A 42 -9.08 -18.03 14.92
N ALA A 43 -10.37 -17.76 14.73
CA ALA A 43 -11.00 -17.76 13.42
C ALA A 43 -10.36 -16.73 12.49
N THR A 44 -9.59 -17.18 11.51
CA THR A 44 -8.82 -16.34 10.58
C THR A 44 -9.75 -15.48 9.72
N GLU A 45 -10.90 -16.03 9.30
CA GLU A 45 -11.92 -15.35 8.50
C GLU A 45 -12.56 -14.15 9.21
N LYS A 46 -12.40 -14.02 10.53
CA LYS A 46 -12.89 -12.89 11.34
C LYS A 46 -11.80 -11.87 11.69
N HIS A 47 -10.53 -12.22 11.57
CA HIS A 47 -9.43 -11.42 12.10
C HIS A 47 -8.48 -10.87 11.04
N ILE A 48 -8.25 -11.62 9.95
CA ILE A 48 -7.36 -11.14 8.89
C ILE A 48 -7.99 -9.92 8.22
N PRO A 49 -7.27 -8.77 8.17
CA PRO A 49 -7.78 -7.59 7.48
C PRO A 49 -7.99 -7.84 6.00
N VAL A 50 -9.12 -7.38 5.47
CA VAL A 50 -9.40 -7.33 4.03
C VAL A 50 -9.33 -5.87 3.60
N TYR A 51 -8.81 -5.60 2.42
CA TYR A 51 -8.66 -4.22 1.94
C TYR A 51 -9.14 -4.08 0.49
N GLU A 52 -9.59 -2.84 0.18
CA GLU A 52 -9.96 -2.41 -1.15
C GLU A 52 -9.23 -1.10 -1.48
N THR A 53 -8.79 -0.95 -2.72
CA THR A 53 -8.14 0.27 -3.20
C THR A 53 -9.12 1.06 -4.08
N ALA A 54 -9.37 2.31 -3.73
CA ALA A 54 -10.22 3.24 -4.46
C ALA A 54 -9.43 4.55 -4.73
N GLY A 55 -8.74 4.62 -5.84
CA GLY A 55 -7.81 5.71 -6.13
C GLY A 55 -6.66 5.76 -5.12
N ASN A 56 -6.53 6.86 -4.39
CA ASN A 56 -5.55 7.02 -3.31
C ASN A 56 -6.09 6.66 -1.93
N ILE A 57 -7.28 6.06 -1.84
CA ILE A 57 -7.87 5.62 -0.57
C ILE A 57 -7.77 4.10 -0.45
N ILE A 58 -7.24 3.63 0.67
CA ILE A 58 -7.25 2.22 1.07
C ILE A 58 -8.35 2.06 2.13
N LYS A 59 -9.36 1.28 1.82
CA LYS A 59 -10.43 0.90 2.74
C LYS A 59 -10.10 -0.47 3.32
N VAL A 60 -10.07 -0.56 4.65
CA VAL A 60 -9.74 -1.79 5.36
C VAL A 60 -10.93 -2.20 6.23
N THR A 61 -11.35 -3.45 6.12
CA THR A 61 -12.33 -4.08 7.02
C THR A 61 -11.65 -5.27 7.70
N VAL A 62 -11.93 -5.50 8.98
CA VAL A 62 -11.35 -6.65 9.69
C VAL A 62 -12.29 -7.84 9.58
N GLY A 63 -11.76 -8.88 8.92
CA GLY A 63 -12.44 -10.13 8.62
C GLY A 63 -13.27 -10.10 7.33
N GLU A 64 -13.32 -11.21 6.62
CA GLU A 64 -14.31 -11.47 5.55
C GLU A 64 -15.72 -11.54 6.15
N THR A 65 -15.80 -12.13 7.35
CA THR A 65 -16.96 -12.04 8.24
C THR A 65 -16.64 -10.96 9.27
N GLU A 66 -17.46 -9.93 9.33
CA GLU A 66 -17.22 -8.75 10.18
C GLU A 66 -16.89 -9.14 11.63
N HIS A 67 -15.75 -8.64 12.14
CA HIS A 67 -15.30 -8.90 13.50
C HIS A 67 -16.25 -8.25 14.53
N PRO A 68 -16.58 -8.91 15.65
CA PRO A 68 -17.36 -8.30 16.71
C PRO A 68 -16.65 -7.08 17.30
N MET A 69 -17.45 -6.09 17.74
CA MET A 69 -16.94 -4.85 18.34
C MET A 69 -17.58 -4.59 19.70
N LEU A 70 -17.58 -5.63 20.56
CA LEU A 70 -18.11 -5.57 21.93
C LEU A 70 -17.05 -5.02 22.91
N PRO A 71 -17.42 -4.46 24.06
CA PRO A 71 -16.46 -3.99 25.05
C PRO A 71 -15.39 -5.04 25.43
N GLU A 72 -15.80 -6.29 25.59
CA GLU A 72 -14.93 -7.41 25.94
C GLU A 72 -14.15 -7.99 24.76
N HIS A 73 -14.62 -7.80 23.49
CA HIS A 73 -14.01 -8.37 22.29
C HIS A 73 -14.15 -7.41 21.11
N HIS A 74 -13.10 -6.68 20.78
CA HIS A 74 -13.09 -5.70 19.69
C HIS A 74 -11.72 -5.51 19.09
N ILE A 75 -11.70 -4.95 17.88
CA ILE A 75 -10.47 -4.44 17.26
C ILE A 75 -10.13 -3.09 17.89
N MET A 76 -8.95 -2.98 18.47
CA MET A 76 -8.48 -1.76 19.12
C MET A 76 -7.93 -0.74 18.14
N TRP A 77 -7.31 -1.20 17.06
CA TRP A 77 -6.76 -0.34 16.02
C TRP A 77 -6.53 -1.11 14.72
N ILE A 78 -6.50 -0.36 13.63
CA ILE A 78 -6.08 -0.81 12.29
C ILE A 78 -4.91 0.05 11.85
N ALA A 79 -3.89 -0.55 11.22
CA ALA A 79 -2.73 0.16 10.69
C ALA A 79 -2.51 -0.18 9.22
N LEU A 80 -2.09 0.82 8.46
CA LEU A 80 -1.59 0.70 7.10
C LEU A 80 -0.08 0.95 7.12
N GLU A 81 0.69 0.00 6.61
CA GLU A 81 2.10 0.15 6.30
C GLU A 81 2.23 0.50 4.81
N THR A 82 3.04 1.50 4.52
CA THR A 82 3.35 1.91 3.16
C THR A 82 4.85 1.84 2.92
N ARG A 83 5.29 2.10 1.68
CA ARG A 83 6.71 2.20 1.35
C ARG A 83 7.40 3.29 2.18
N ASP A 84 6.76 4.43 2.34
CA ASP A 84 7.34 5.64 2.91
C ASP A 84 6.97 5.87 4.37
N GLY A 85 6.03 5.09 4.95
CA GLY A 85 5.63 5.28 6.33
C GLY A 85 4.55 4.34 6.83
N CYS A 86 3.78 4.83 7.78
CA CYS A 86 2.63 4.11 8.34
C CYS A 86 1.55 5.08 8.84
N GLN A 87 0.32 4.58 8.88
CA GLN A 87 -0.82 5.27 9.48
C GLN A 87 -1.53 4.32 10.44
N ILE A 88 -1.99 4.80 11.59
CA ILE A 88 -2.72 4.01 12.58
C ILE A 88 -4.04 4.72 12.93
N LYS A 89 -5.15 3.99 12.91
CA LYS A 89 -6.46 4.46 13.36
C LYS A 89 -6.95 3.62 14.52
N ALA A 90 -7.17 4.26 15.65
CA ALA A 90 -7.76 3.63 16.84
C ALA A 90 -9.27 3.45 16.64
N LEU A 91 -9.77 2.32 17.12
CA LEU A 91 -11.19 1.97 17.15
C LEU A 91 -11.64 1.77 18.62
N ARG A 92 -12.94 1.90 18.83
CA ARG A 92 -13.59 1.72 20.14
C ARG A 92 -14.64 0.63 20.04
N PRO A 93 -15.04 0.03 21.17
CA PRO A 93 -16.23 -0.80 21.20
C PRO A 93 -17.44 -0.08 20.58
N ASN A 94 -18.23 -0.82 19.82
CA ASN A 94 -19.39 -0.37 19.02
C ASN A 94 -19.07 0.48 17.77
N ASP A 95 -17.78 0.80 17.49
CA ASP A 95 -17.40 1.28 16.17
C ASP A 95 -17.54 0.13 15.16
N LYS A 96 -17.54 0.45 13.87
CA LYS A 96 -17.39 -0.60 12.85
C LYS A 96 -15.92 -1.02 12.75
N PRO A 97 -15.60 -2.31 12.53
CA PRO A 97 -14.21 -2.78 12.43
C PRO A 97 -13.59 -2.43 11.07
N HIS A 98 -13.63 -1.14 10.71
CA HIS A 98 -13.07 -0.65 9.46
C HIS A 98 -12.35 0.69 9.63
N ALA A 99 -11.43 0.97 8.70
CA ALA A 99 -10.72 2.23 8.60
C ALA A 99 -10.43 2.58 7.14
N GLU A 100 -10.36 3.87 6.83
CA GLU A 100 -9.93 4.36 5.53
C GLU A 100 -8.63 5.15 5.69
N PHE A 101 -7.69 4.94 4.78
CA PHE A 101 -6.38 5.58 4.78
C PHE A 101 -6.16 6.28 3.45
N ALA A 102 -5.72 7.54 3.50
CA ALA A 102 -5.32 8.27 2.30
C ALA A 102 -3.83 8.07 2.05
N LEU A 103 -3.46 7.75 0.82
CA LEU A 103 -2.09 7.71 0.37
C LEU A 103 -1.69 9.06 -0.22
N CYS A 104 -0.46 9.48 0.05
CA CYS A 104 0.17 10.57 -0.69
C CYS A 104 0.52 10.09 -2.11
N ASP A 105 0.67 11.05 -3.03
CA ASP A 105 1.09 10.75 -4.39
C ASP A 105 2.43 10.01 -4.40
N GLY A 106 2.47 8.89 -5.09
CA GLY A 106 3.67 8.05 -5.23
C GLY A 106 3.97 7.12 -4.04
N ASP A 107 3.20 7.16 -2.94
CA ASP A 107 3.32 6.19 -1.86
C ASP A 107 2.57 4.89 -2.20
N GLU A 108 3.09 3.75 -1.75
CA GLU A 108 2.55 2.42 -2.07
C GLU A 108 2.23 1.66 -0.79
N PRO A 109 1.01 1.11 -0.64
CA PRO A 109 0.67 0.28 0.50
C PRO A 109 1.41 -1.05 0.42
N THR A 110 1.90 -1.54 1.55
CA THR A 110 2.66 -2.80 1.63
C THR A 110 2.00 -3.84 2.51
N ALA A 111 1.34 -3.43 3.60
CA ALA A 111 0.63 -4.31 4.49
C ALA A 111 -0.46 -3.59 5.28
N VAL A 112 -1.48 -4.31 5.67
CA VAL A 112 -2.49 -3.86 6.62
C VAL A 112 -2.45 -4.74 7.87
N TYR A 113 -2.63 -4.12 9.03
CA TYR A 113 -2.62 -4.79 10.33
C TYR A 113 -3.91 -4.47 11.08
N ALA A 114 -4.35 -5.42 11.91
CA ALA A 114 -5.40 -5.23 12.89
C ALA A 114 -4.98 -5.81 14.23
N TYR A 115 -5.38 -5.17 15.33
CA TYR A 115 -5.10 -5.67 16.66
C TYR A 115 -6.41 -5.89 17.43
N CYS A 116 -6.67 -7.16 17.72
CA CYS A 116 -7.78 -7.59 18.57
C CYS A 116 -7.32 -7.64 20.03
N ASN A 117 -8.13 -7.10 20.95
CA ASN A 117 -7.80 -7.11 22.39
C ASN A 117 -7.66 -8.53 23.00
N LEU A 118 -8.32 -9.53 22.41
CA LEU A 118 -8.23 -10.93 22.86
C LEU A 118 -7.24 -11.77 22.04
N HIS A 119 -7.21 -11.56 20.71
CA HIS A 119 -6.51 -12.47 19.78
C HIS A 119 -5.24 -11.86 19.17
N GLY A 120 -4.81 -10.68 19.66
CA GLY A 120 -3.53 -10.09 19.30
C GLY A 120 -3.48 -9.53 17.88
N LEU A 121 -2.30 -9.63 17.24
CA LEU A 121 -1.97 -8.97 15.98
C LEU A 121 -2.29 -9.87 14.77
N TRP A 122 -2.94 -9.26 13.79
CA TRP A 122 -3.28 -9.86 12.50
C TRP A 122 -2.75 -9.01 11.36
N LYS A 123 -2.42 -9.63 10.23
CA LYS A 123 -1.81 -8.98 9.08
C LYS A 123 -2.32 -9.57 7.78
N ALA A 124 -2.53 -8.71 6.79
CA ALA A 124 -2.57 -9.07 5.38
C ALA A 124 -1.49 -8.30 4.62
N GLU A 125 -0.74 -8.98 3.76
CA GLU A 125 0.13 -8.31 2.81
C GLU A 125 -0.73 -7.64 1.76
N VAL A 126 -0.41 -6.39 1.44
CA VAL A 126 -1.00 -5.77 0.25
C VAL A 126 -0.23 -6.34 -0.93
N ALA A 127 -0.93 -7.10 -1.76
CA ALA A 127 -0.36 -7.54 -3.02
C ALA A 127 0.16 -6.28 -3.72
N LYS A 128 1.44 -6.26 -4.07
CA LYS A 128 1.92 -5.24 -4.99
C LYS A 128 0.97 -5.32 -6.16
N ALA A 129 0.25 -4.23 -6.44
CA ALA A 129 -0.45 -4.15 -7.68
C ALA A 129 0.64 -4.38 -8.74
N GLU A 130 0.77 -5.60 -9.22
CA GLU A 130 1.24 -5.81 -10.57
C GLU A 130 0.45 -4.76 -11.36
N PRO A 131 1.07 -4.01 -12.27
CA PRO A 131 0.33 -3.05 -13.07
C PRO A 131 -0.80 -3.84 -13.75
N SER A 132 -1.91 -4.03 -13.02
CA SER A 132 -3.11 -4.63 -13.51
C SER A 132 -3.83 -3.54 -14.25
N GLU A 133 -3.54 -3.52 -15.51
CA GLU A 133 -4.43 -3.09 -16.57
C GLU A 133 -3.76 -3.43 -17.88
N THR A 134 -3.43 -4.69 -18.07
CA THR A 134 -3.58 -5.22 -19.43
C THR A 134 -5.08 -5.36 -19.61
N SER A 135 -5.72 -4.38 -20.27
CA SER A 135 -6.93 -4.66 -21.03
C SER A 135 -6.67 -5.93 -21.83
N GLU A 136 -7.67 -6.70 -22.16
CA GLU A 136 -7.56 -7.93 -22.98
C GLU A 136 -6.72 -7.77 -24.27
N ASN A 137 -6.29 -6.55 -24.59
CA ASN A 137 -5.45 -6.16 -25.72
C ASN A 137 -4.04 -5.63 -25.34
N GLY A 138 -3.57 -5.80 -24.10
CA GLY A 138 -2.21 -5.36 -23.71
C GLY A 138 -2.06 -3.85 -23.43
N ASN A 139 -3.13 -3.04 -23.51
CA ASN A 139 -3.10 -1.61 -23.19
C ASN A 139 -3.30 -1.37 -21.68
N TYR A 140 -2.63 -0.39 -21.09
CA TYR A 140 -2.76 0.02 -19.69
C TYR A 140 -2.46 1.50 -19.49
N THR A 141 -3.00 2.10 -18.41
CA THR A 141 -2.77 3.51 -18.10
C THR A 141 -1.37 3.72 -17.52
N VAL A 142 -0.56 4.52 -18.20
CA VAL A 142 0.81 4.88 -17.78
C VAL A 142 0.80 6.18 -16.99
N CYS A 143 0.11 7.22 -17.47
CA CYS A 143 -0.01 8.51 -16.80
C CYS A 143 -1.44 8.72 -16.29
N LYS A 144 -1.65 8.56 -14.98
CA LYS A 144 -2.97 8.74 -14.36
C LYS A 144 -3.43 10.21 -14.34
N CYS A 145 -2.51 11.18 -14.23
CA CYS A 145 -2.86 12.61 -14.16
C CYS A 145 -3.44 13.12 -15.49
N ASN A 146 -2.93 12.65 -16.61
CA ASN A 146 -3.34 13.06 -17.95
C ASN A 146 -4.05 11.95 -18.73
N ASN A 147 -4.38 10.84 -18.04
CA ASN A 147 -5.10 9.68 -18.62
C ASN A 147 -4.44 9.14 -19.90
N VAL A 148 -3.10 9.01 -19.91
CA VAL A 148 -2.31 8.53 -21.06
C VAL A 148 -2.07 7.03 -20.89
N SER A 149 -2.44 6.26 -21.91
CA SER A 149 -2.25 4.82 -21.97
C SER A 149 -0.90 4.41 -22.57
N TYR A 150 -0.56 3.13 -22.46
CA TYR A 150 0.62 2.54 -23.10
C TYR A 150 0.54 2.69 -24.64
N PHE A 151 -0.62 2.46 -25.24
CA PHE A 151 -0.80 2.60 -26.69
C PHE A 151 -0.73 4.06 -27.17
N ASP A 152 -1.18 5.05 -26.38
CA ASP A 152 -0.99 6.45 -26.74
C ASP A 152 0.49 6.82 -26.85
N ILE A 153 1.33 6.21 -25.99
CA ILE A 153 2.79 6.41 -26.02
C ILE A 153 3.38 5.72 -27.26
N LEU A 154 3.00 4.45 -27.52
CA LEU A 154 3.48 3.70 -28.68
C LEU A 154 3.08 4.36 -30.00
N ASP A 155 1.81 4.79 -30.11
CA ASP A 155 1.31 5.46 -31.30
C ASP A 155 2.11 6.73 -31.60
N GLU A 156 2.51 7.46 -30.56
CA GLU A 156 3.31 8.67 -30.75
C GLU A 156 4.75 8.34 -31.15
N ILE A 157 5.36 7.31 -30.57
CA ILE A 157 6.67 6.82 -30.96
C ILE A 157 6.67 6.41 -32.45
N HIS A 158 5.67 5.66 -32.87
CA HIS A 158 5.58 5.14 -34.26
C HIS A 158 5.27 6.20 -35.31
N LYS A 159 4.65 7.32 -34.93
CA LYS A 159 4.38 8.44 -35.90
C LYS A 159 5.67 9.08 -36.41
N HIS A 160 6.72 9.10 -35.63
CA HIS A 160 7.97 9.80 -35.95
C HIS A 160 9.00 8.96 -36.71
N GLY A 161 8.72 7.70 -37.07
CA GLY A 161 9.35 6.84 -38.08
C GLY A 161 10.88 6.60 -38.00
N SER A 162 11.65 7.46 -37.39
CA SER A 162 13.06 7.26 -37.02
C SER A 162 13.40 8.23 -35.89
N ILE A 163 13.70 7.65 -34.72
CA ILE A 163 13.92 8.42 -33.49
C ILE A 163 15.40 8.63 -33.30
N ASP A 164 15.87 9.87 -33.46
CA ASP A 164 17.26 10.26 -33.16
C ASP A 164 17.49 10.40 -31.65
N GLY A 165 17.40 9.26 -30.93
CA GLY A 165 17.77 9.15 -29.51
C GLY A 165 16.61 9.27 -28.52
N LEU A 166 16.79 8.60 -27.38
CA LEU A 166 15.83 8.43 -26.28
C LEU A 166 15.21 9.75 -25.76
N MET A 167 16.02 10.79 -25.65
CA MET A 167 15.57 12.08 -25.11
C MET A 167 14.70 12.85 -26.08
N ASN A 168 14.92 12.72 -27.40
CA ASN A 168 14.07 13.35 -28.41
C ASN A 168 12.70 12.65 -28.45
N ALA A 169 12.69 11.32 -28.46
CA ALA A 169 11.48 10.53 -28.36
C ALA A 169 10.65 10.88 -27.10
N PHE A 170 11.33 11.04 -25.96
CA PHE A 170 10.66 11.44 -24.73
C PHE A 170 10.04 12.85 -24.85
N ALA A 171 10.73 13.80 -25.47
CA ALA A 171 10.21 15.15 -25.69
C ALA A 171 8.95 15.14 -26.56
N ASP A 172 8.96 14.40 -27.66
CA ASP A 172 7.84 14.27 -28.59
C ASP A 172 6.62 13.62 -27.92
N VAL A 173 6.82 12.47 -27.22
CA VAL A 173 5.77 11.80 -26.47
C VAL A 173 5.20 12.69 -25.37
N LYS A 174 6.04 13.41 -24.64
CA LYS A 174 5.62 14.34 -23.60
C LYS A 174 4.80 15.50 -24.16
N ASP A 175 5.22 16.07 -25.30
CA ASP A 175 4.51 17.22 -25.91
C ASP A 175 3.16 16.81 -26.48
N ALA A 176 3.06 15.63 -27.08
CA ALA A 176 1.82 15.12 -27.65
C ALA A 176 0.82 14.66 -26.58
N THR A 177 1.28 13.86 -25.61
CA THR A 177 0.41 13.22 -24.62
C THR A 177 0.26 13.99 -23.31
N LYS A 178 1.11 15.00 -23.08
CA LYS A 178 1.25 15.72 -21.80
C LYS A 178 1.60 14.81 -20.62
N CYS A 179 2.05 13.57 -20.85
CA CYS A 179 2.55 12.71 -19.78
C CYS A 179 3.73 13.40 -19.07
N THR A 180 3.97 13.05 -17.81
CA THR A 180 5.02 13.61 -16.95
C THR A 180 4.90 15.10 -16.60
N THR A 181 3.92 15.83 -17.15
CA THR A 181 3.74 17.28 -16.89
C THR A 181 2.96 17.58 -15.61
N GLY A 182 2.27 16.60 -15.02
CA GLY A 182 1.55 16.71 -13.75
C GLY A 182 2.45 16.38 -12.55
N CYS A 183 2.18 15.27 -11.86
CA CYS A 183 2.94 14.84 -10.68
C CYS A 183 4.36 14.30 -10.99
N GLY A 184 4.66 14.03 -12.26
CA GLY A 184 5.96 13.46 -12.69
C GLY A 184 6.15 11.97 -12.39
N GLY A 185 5.27 11.33 -11.63
CA GLY A 185 5.42 9.94 -11.17
C GLY A 185 5.43 8.86 -12.26
N CYS A 186 5.04 9.20 -13.49
CA CYS A 186 5.10 8.28 -14.63
C CYS A 186 6.41 8.39 -15.44
N TYR A 187 7.34 9.27 -15.08
CA TYR A 187 8.57 9.53 -15.83
C TYR A 187 9.37 8.27 -16.14
N ASP A 188 9.71 7.50 -15.11
CA ASP A 188 10.53 6.29 -15.27
C ASP A 188 9.82 5.22 -16.12
N LYS A 189 8.49 5.11 -16.00
CA LYS A 189 7.70 4.18 -16.82
C LYS A 189 7.70 4.59 -18.29
N VAL A 190 7.50 5.88 -18.57
CA VAL A 190 7.52 6.42 -19.94
C VAL A 190 8.91 6.22 -20.55
N MET A 191 9.98 6.56 -19.83
CA MET A 191 11.35 6.37 -20.27
C MET A 191 11.68 4.91 -20.60
N LYS A 192 11.18 3.98 -19.75
CA LYS A 192 11.36 2.54 -19.98
C LYS A 192 10.64 2.08 -21.25
N ILE A 193 9.39 2.46 -21.45
CA ILE A 193 8.60 2.11 -22.65
C ILE A 193 9.34 2.57 -23.91
N ILE A 194 9.78 3.84 -23.94
CA ILE A 194 10.51 4.42 -25.07
C ILE A 194 11.83 3.68 -25.28
N SER A 195 12.56 3.37 -24.21
CA SER A 195 13.83 2.65 -24.30
C SER A 195 13.65 1.23 -24.86
N ASP A 196 12.62 0.52 -24.40
CA ASP A 196 12.32 -0.85 -24.83
C ASP A 196 11.94 -0.87 -26.33
N GLU A 197 11.19 0.13 -26.79
CA GLU A 197 10.75 0.23 -28.19
C GLU A 197 11.88 0.64 -29.16
N ILE A 198 12.82 1.48 -28.71
CA ILE A 198 13.97 1.90 -29.54
C ILE A 198 15.01 0.78 -29.68
N ASN A 199 15.14 -0.10 -28.68
CA ASN A 199 16.18 -1.14 -28.64
C ASN A 199 15.66 -2.54 -29.04
N GLY A 200 14.35 -2.71 -29.25
CA GLY A 200 13.72 -3.98 -29.66
C GLY A 200 13.69 -4.10 -31.15
#